data_746fd741255ac81b20cfe284e02fcb1c
#
_entry.id   746fd741255ac81b20cfe284e02fcb1c
#
_cell.length_a   1.000
_cell.length_b   1.000
_cell.length_c   1.000
_cell.angle_alpha   90.00
_cell.angle_beta   90.00
_cell.angle_gamma   90.00
#
_symmetry.space_group_name_H-M   'P 1'
#
loop_
_entity.id
_entity.type
_entity.pdbx_description
1 polymer ?
#
loop_
_entity_poly.entity_id
_entity_poly.type
_entity_poly.pdbx_seq_one_letter_code
_entity_poly.pdbx_strand_id
1 'polypeptide(L)'
;MFSVAAQTEIRGSVKDADSNLPIPDVTITIEETSLTTKTDALGEFKFTRNVPLGEQVLNISKVGYKTERYPIVVNEGSTVNITDMVLRVDVTDSADLFTITLSDDELNDDTSGADNISGLLQSSQDVFLRTAAFEFSQSFFSVRGLDSENGKVLINGVEMNKMFNGRPQWSNWGGLNDVMRNQELSNGLTPSAYNFGGLLGTTNINTRASMYRKGGRVTYSSSNRSYTNRAMASYSSGLVDGGWAYSLSVGRRWGEEGYQDATFYDANSFFASVEKKINDKHSINFTGIFAPNRRGKSSPNTQEVYDLKDIRYNEYWGYHDNEKRNSRVKRTVEPILMLNHYWDINEKSSLNTNIGYQFGELGNSRLDYAGGANPSPAYYQQL
;
A
#
# COMPACT_ATOMS: atom_id res chain seq x y z
N MET A 1 -33.33 35.55 -46.95
CA MET A 1 -32.27 34.54 -46.94
C MET A 1 -32.10 34.01 -45.52
N PHE A 2 -32.55 32.82 -45.26
CA PHE A 2 -32.25 32.16 -43.97
C PHE A 2 -30.84 31.59 -44.08
N SER A 3 -29.90 32.16 -43.35
CA SER A 3 -28.57 31.56 -43.16
C SER A 3 -28.74 30.33 -42.29
N VAL A 4 -28.60 29.15 -42.87
CA VAL A 4 -28.44 27.91 -42.11
C VAL A 4 -27.01 27.95 -41.55
N ALA A 5 -26.86 28.39 -40.33
CA ALA A 5 -25.58 28.24 -39.65
C ALA A 5 -25.28 26.76 -39.54
N ALA A 6 -24.19 26.29 -40.11
CA ALA A 6 -23.73 24.93 -39.97
C ALA A 6 -23.48 24.68 -38.48
N GLN A 7 -24.13 23.64 -37.92
CA GLN A 7 -24.03 23.32 -36.51
C GLN A 7 -22.71 22.59 -36.26
N THR A 8 -21.91 23.09 -35.32
CA THR A 8 -20.68 22.38 -34.90
C THR A 8 -21.04 21.04 -34.23
N GLU A 9 -20.49 19.96 -34.73
CA GLU A 9 -20.81 18.63 -34.25
C GLU A 9 -19.52 17.78 -34.14
N ILE A 10 -19.45 16.93 -33.12
CA ILE A 10 -18.44 15.87 -32.99
C ILE A 10 -19.17 14.53 -33.10
N ARG A 11 -18.73 13.68 -34.00
CA ARG A 11 -19.20 12.30 -34.17
C ARG A 11 -18.04 11.35 -34.15
N GLY A 12 -18.30 10.12 -33.73
CA GLY A 12 -17.28 9.08 -33.77
C GLY A 12 -17.83 7.71 -33.50
N SER A 13 -16.96 6.73 -33.64
CA SER A 13 -17.24 5.35 -33.26
C SER A 13 -16.09 4.77 -32.43
N VAL A 14 -16.44 3.93 -31.46
CA VAL A 14 -15.50 3.27 -30.57
C VAL A 14 -15.58 1.77 -30.81
N LYS A 15 -14.43 1.14 -31.01
CA LYS A 15 -14.29 -0.30 -31.26
C LYS A 15 -13.31 -0.93 -30.28
N ASP A 16 -13.47 -2.21 -30.08
CA ASP A 16 -12.52 -3.03 -29.36
C ASP A 16 -11.25 -3.25 -30.19
N ALA A 17 -10.08 -3.03 -29.59
CA ALA A 17 -8.80 -3.07 -30.29
C ALA A 17 -8.40 -4.46 -30.81
N ASP A 18 -8.87 -5.53 -30.14
CA ASP A 18 -8.49 -6.90 -30.48
C ASP A 18 -9.53 -7.57 -31.39
N SER A 19 -10.82 -7.40 -31.11
CA SER A 19 -11.91 -8.00 -31.90
C SER A 19 -12.42 -7.15 -33.05
N ASN A 20 -12.10 -5.84 -33.06
CA ASN A 20 -12.62 -4.83 -34.00
C ASN A 20 -14.16 -4.65 -33.97
N LEU A 21 -14.80 -5.19 -32.94
CA LEU A 21 -16.25 -5.09 -32.75
C LEU A 21 -16.61 -3.74 -32.09
N PRO A 22 -17.78 -3.16 -32.41
CA PRO A 22 -18.24 -1.94 -31.79
C PRO A 22 -18.50 -2.13 -30.29
N ILE A 23 -18.19 -1.13 -29.48
CA ILE A 23 -18.39 -1.18 -28.04
C ILE A 23 -19.55 -0.23 -27.66
N PRO A 24 -20.71 -0.73 -27.20
CA PRO A 24 -21.79 0.08 -26.67
C PRO A 24 -21.51 0.59 -25.26
N ASP A 25 -22.27 1.58 -24.80
CA ASP A 25 -22.22 2.15 -23.43
C ASP A 25 -20.85 2.67 -22.99
N VAL A 26 -19.98 3.06 -23.92
CA VAL A 26 -18.73 3.77 -23.63
C VAL A 26 -19.07 5.21 -23.26
N THR A 27 -18.54 5.68 -22.15
CA THR A 27 -18.70 7.08 -21.71
C THR A 27 -17.63 7.94 -22.38
N ILE A 28 -18.03 8.98 -23.10
CA ILE A 28 -17.16 9.98 -23.72
C ILE A 28 -17.41 11.34 -23.06
N THR A 29 -16.38 11.95 -22.50
CA THR A 29 -16.45 13.26 -21.86
C THR A 29 -15.46 14.19 -22.54
N ILE A 30 -15.86 15.45 -22.81
CA ILE A 30 -14.93 16.50 -23.23
C ILE A 30 -14.28 17.04 -21.95
N GLU A 31 -12.95 16.91 -21.83
CA GLU A 31 -12.22 17.37 -20.65
C GLU A 31 -12.47 18.87 -20.38
N GLU A 32 -12.37 19.25 -19.12
CA GLU A 32 -12.64 20.61 -18.63
C GLU A 32 -14.09 21.11 -18.87
N THR A 33 -15.01 20.21 -19.30
CA THR A 33 -16.41 20.51 -19.46
C THR A 33 -17.30 19.48 -18.76
N SER A 34 -18.59 19.82 -18.62
CA SER A 34 -19.60 18.85 -18.11
C SER A 34 -20.28 18.06 -19.26
N LEU A 35 -19.77 18.16 -20.48
CA LEU A 35 -20.37 17.50 -21.63
C LEU A 35 -19.96 16.03 -21.70
N THR A 36 -20.96 15.17 -21.56
CA THR A 36 -20.78 13.70 -21.58
C THR A 36 -21.83 13.07 -22.49
N THR A 37 -21.43 12.05 -23.26
CA THR A 37 -22.33 11.22 -24.07
C THR A 37 -21.92 9.76 -23.93
N LYS A 38 -22.79 8.84 -24.42
CA LYS A 38 -22.48 7.41 -24.47
C LYS A 38 -22.61 6.88 -25.88
N THR A 39 -21.83 5.83 -26.18
CA THR A 39 -22.00 5.10 -27.43
C THR A 39 -23.27 4.26 -27.44
N ASP A 40 -23.88 4.17 -28.61
CA ASP A 40 -25.05 3.30 -28.88
C ASP A 40 -24.65 1.82 -29.15
N ALA A 41 -25.60 1.00 -29.56
CA ALA A 41 -25.38 -0.41 -29.86
C ALA A 41 -24.39 -0.67 -31.02
N LEU A 42 -24.15 0.32 -31.88
CA LEU A 42 -23.18 0.27 -32.97
C LEU A 42 -21.85 0.92 -32.61
N GLY A 43 -21.67 1.27 -31.33
CA GLY A 43 -20.48 1.96 -30.85
C GLY A 43 -20.38 3.41 -31.30
N GLU A 44 -21.45 4.04 -31.84
CA GLU A 44 -21.45 5.38 -32.35
C GLU A 44 -21.86 6.38 -31.27
N PHE A 45 -21.26 7.57 -31.30
CA PHE A 45 -21.62 8.69 -30.41
C PHE A 45 -21.65 10.03 -31.17
N LYS A 46 -22.29 11.01 -30.55
CA LYS A 46 -22.34 12.38 -31.09
C LYS A 46 -22.51 13.43 -29.99
N PHE A 47 -21.89 14.60 -30.23
CA PHE A 47 -22.14 15.83 -29.50
C PHE A 47 -22.68 16.86 -30.50
N THR A 48 -23.87 17.41 -30.25
CA THR A 48 -24.58 18.31 -31.16
C THR A 48 -24.92 19.67 -30.55
N ARG A 49 -24.66 19.85 -29.24
CA ARG A 49 -25.00 21.09 -28.52
C ARG A 49 -23.83 21.58 -27.69
N ASN A 50 -23.62 22.88 -27.70
CA ASN A 50 -22.63 23.55 -26.85
C ASN A 50 -21.20 22.97 -26.96
N VAL A 51 -20.85 22.49 -28.16
CA VAL A 51 -19.51 21.94 -28.43
C VAL A 51 -18.48 23.04 -28.32
N PRO A 52 -17.48 22.95 -27.42
CA PRO A 52 -16.45 24.00 -27.32
C PRO A 52 -15.55 23.99 -28.55
N LEU A 53 -15.12 25.20 -28.97
CA LEU A 53 -14.24 25.40 -30.13
C LEU A 53 -12.76 25.30 -29.71
N GLY A 54 -11.89 25.06 -30.69
CA GLY A 54 -10.44 24.98 -30.49
C GLY A 54 -9.96 23.57 -30.18
N GLU A 55 -8.80 23.48 -29.52
CA GLU A 55 -8.23 22.22 -29.11
C GLU A 55 -9.02 21.65 -27.93
N GLN A 56 -9.49 20.41 -28.06
CA GLN A 56 -10.25 19.70 -27.07
C GLN A 56 -9.68 18.31 -26.88
N VAL A 57 -9.90 17.71 -25.72
CA VAL A 57 -9.51 16.32 -25.42
C VAL A 57 -10.76 15.53 -25.06
N LEU A 58 -11.01 14.46 -25.80
CA LEU A 58 -12.04 13.49 -25.46
C LEU A 58 -11.46 12.44 -24.51
N ASN A 59 -12.06 12.27 -23.36
CA ASN A 59 -11.76 11.20 -22.41
C ASN A 59 -12.79 10.09 -22.63
N ILE A 60 -12.30 8.89 -22.96
CA ILE A 60 -13.11 7.73 -23.34
C ILE A 60 -12.90 6.64 -22.30
N SER A 61 -13.97 6.29 -21.61
CA SER A 61 -13.92 5.32 -20.51
C SER A 61 -15.06 4.33 -20.55
N LYS A 62 -14.75 3.08 -20.18
CA LYS A 62 -15.72 2.00 -19.94
C LYS A 62 -15.14 1.01 -18.96
N VAL A 63 -15.95 0.50 -18.06
CA VAL A 63 -15.56 -0.56 -17.11
C VAL A 63 -15.05 -1.79 -17.88
N GLY A 64 -13.87 -2.27 -17.51
CA GLY A 64 -13.19 -3.37 -18.19
C GLY A 64 -12.31 -2.96 -19.38
N TYR A 65 -12.15 -1.66 -19.62
CA TYR A 65 -11.30 -1.12 -20.70
C TYR A 65 -10.39 -0.01 -20.15
N LYS A 66 -9.18 0.11 -20.70
CA LYS A 66 -8.28 1.23 -20.40
C LYS A 66 -8.90 2.54 -20.88
N THR A 67 -8.87 3.53 -20.02
CA THR A 67 -9.29 4.89 -20.37
C THR A 67 -8.31 5.49 -21.37
N GLU A 68 -8.83 6.01 -22.49
CA GLU A 68 -8.02 6.61 -23.55
C GLU A 68 -8.38 8.09 -23.73
N ARG A 69 -7.38 8.88 -24.12
CA ARG A 69 -7.52 10.33 -24.35
C ARG A 69 -7.22 10.65 -25.82
N TYR A 70 -8.19 11.29 -26.48
CA TYR A 70 -8.08 11.67 -27.89
C TYR A 70 -8.10 13.19 -28.03
N PRO A 71 -6.98 13.82 -28.42
CA PRO A 71 -6.95 15.24 -28.77
C PRO A 71 -7.60 15.47 -30.10
N ILE A 72 -8.46 16.50 -30.19
CA ILE A 72 -9.17 16.93 -31.41
C ILE A 72 -9.14 18.44 -31.55
N VAL A 73 -9.34 18.93 -32.76
CA VAL A 73 -9.51 20.36 -33.02
C VAL A 73 -10.91 20.61 -33.58
N VAL A 74 -11.67 21.44 -32.92
CA VAL A 74 -13.05 21.77 -33.27
C VAL A 74 -13.11 23.18 -33.88
N ASN A 75 -13.48 23.27 -35.15
CA ASN A 75 -13.69 24.55 -35.85
C ASN A 75 -15.18 24.88 -35.89
N GLU A 76 -15.49 26.19 -35.88
CA GLU A 76 -16.87 26.65 -35.95
C GLU A 76 -17.56 26.19 -37.24
N GLY A 77 -18.80 25.70 -37.14
CA GLY A 77 -19.61 25.21 -38.26
C GLY A 77 -19.07 23.91 -38.90
N SER A 78 -18.12 23.23 -38.30
CA SER A 78 -17.56 21.97 -38.83
C SER A 78 -18.11 20.76 -38.10
N THR A 79 -18.15 19.63 -38.81
CA THR A 79 -18.36 18.29 -38.21
C THR A 79 -17.01 17.58 -38.08
N VAL A 80 -16.59 17.31 -36.85
CA VAL A 80 -15.42 16.51 -36.57
C VAL A 80 -15.85 15.04 -36.53
N ASN A 81 -15.36 14.24 -37.46
CA ASN A 81 -15.67 12.79 -37.52
C ASN A 81 -14.44 11.96 -37.16
N ILE A 82 -14.57 11.13 -36.12
CA ILE A 82 -13.49 10.32 -35.56
C ILE A 82 -13.85 8.84 -35.69
N THR A 83 -13.24 8.16 -36.66
CA THR A 83 -13.62 6.79 -37.03
C THR A 83 -12.72 5.70 -36.43
N ASP A 84 -11.57 6.08 -35.84
CA ASP A 84 -10.52 5.14 -35.43
C ASP A 84 -10.27 5.11 -33.94
N MET A 85 -11.30 5.40 -33.13
CA MET A 85 -11.16 5.27 -31.69
C MET A 85 -11.27 3.81 -31.29
N VAL A 86 -10.21 3.31 -30.63
CA VAL A 86 -10.16 1.96 -30.12
C VAL A 86 -9.94 1.97 -28.61
N LEU A 87 -10.69 1.13 -27.91
CA LEU A 87 -10.43 0.82 -26.52
C LEU A 87 -9.83 -0.58 -26.41
N ARG A 88 -8.85 -0.71 -25.54
CA ARG A 88 -8.25 -2.01 -25.20
C ARG A 88 -8.84 -2.52 -23.91
N VAL A 89 -9.16 -3.82 -23.90
CA VAL A 89 -9.56 -4.49 -22.65
C VAL A 89 -8.46 -4.28 -21.62
N ASP A 90 -8.84 -3.74 -20.50
CA ASP A 90 -7.93 -3.68 -19.37
C ASP A 90 -7.81 -5.07 -18.74
N VAL A 91 -6.81 -5.82 -19.19
CA VAL A 91 -6.51 -7.15 -18.61
C VAL A 91 -6.08 -7.06 -17.15
N THR A 92 -5.69 -5.86 -16.69
CA THR A 92 -5.49 -5.61 -15.25
C THR A 92 -6.82 -5.55 -14.50
N ASP A 93 -7.88 -5.03 -15.11
CA ASP A 93 -9.21 -4.93 -14.49
C ASP A 93 -9.83 -6.31 -14.16
N SER A 94 -9.53 -7.34 -14.94
CA SER A 94 -9.99 -8.71 -14.61
C SER A 94 -9.18 -9.39 -13.50
N ALA A 95 -7.92 -8.97 -13.30
CA ALA A 95 -7.12 -9.32 -12.13
C ALA A 95 -7.47 -8.41 -10.93
N ASP A 96 -7.87 -7.16 -11.20
CA ASP A 96 -8.18 -6.12 -10.21
C ASP A 96 -9.51 -6.33 -9.48
N LEU A 97 -10.44 -7.13 -9.98
CA LEU A 97 -11.65 -7.51 -9.23
C LEU A 97 -11.35 -8.17 -7.88
N PHE A 98 -10.13 -8.67 -7.69
CA PHE A 98 -9.68 -9.33 -6.46
C PHE A 98 -8.43 -8.66 -5.85
N THR A 99 -7.91 -7.62 -6.46
CA THR A 99 -6.76 -6.84 -5.99
C THR A 99 -7.23 -5.45 -5.57
N ILE A 100 -6.96 -5.10 -4.33
CA ILE A 100 -7.22 -3.75 -3.81
C ILE A 100 -5.91 -2.98 -3.93
N THR A 101 -5.88 -2.00 -4.85
CA THR A 101 -4.77 -1.06 -4.98
C THR A 101 -5.21 0.26 -4.38
N LEU A 102 -4.48 0.76 -3.42
CA LEU A 102 -4.75 2.04 -2.79
C LEU A 102 -3.61 3.00 -3.12
N SER A 103 -3.97 4.09 -3.77
CA SER A 103 -3.06 5.17 -4.12
C SER A 103 -2.98 6.22 -3.02
N ASP A 104 -1.93 7.04 -3.05
CA ASP A 104 -1.77 8.18 -2.12
C ASP A 104 -2.96 9.17 -2.21
N ASP A 105 -3.62 9.29 -3.35
CA ASP A 105 -4.76 10.19 -3.54
C ASP A 105 -6.02 9.68 -2.83
N GLU A 106 -6.27 8.36 -2.82
CA GLU A 106 -7.40 7.75 -2.11
C GLU A 106 -7.21 7.74 -0.60
N LEU A 107 -5.95 7.74 -0.13
CA LEU A 107 -5.60 7.75 1.29
C LEU A 107 -5.56 9.17 1.89
N ASN A 108 -5.52 10.20 1.07
CA ASN A 108 -5.46 11.61 1.49
C ASN A 108 -6.84 12.29 1.57
N ASP A 109 -7.94 11.59 1.29
CA ASP A 109 -9.27 12.14 1.50
C ASP A 109 -9.46 12.44 3.00
N ASP A 110 -9.75 13.70 3.29
CA ASP A 110 -9.48 14.44 4.54
C ASP A 110 -10.34 14.01 5.75
N THR A 111 -10.95 12.86 5.68
CA THR A 111 -11.81 12.36 6.73
C THR A 111 -11.28 11.06 7.33
N SER A 112 -10.53 11.22 8.39
CA SER A 112 -10.40 10.20 9.43
C SER A 112 -9.42 9.04 9.23
N GLY A 113 -8.46 8.94 10.11
CA GLY A 113 -7.87 7.67 10.53
C GLY A 113 -6.94 6.94 9.55
N ALA A 114 -6.78 7.43 8.33
CA ALA A 114 -5.87 6.88 7.33
C ALA A 114 -4.37 7.05 7.67
N ASP A 115 -4.08 7.64 8.79
CA ASP A 115 -2.72 7.79 9.32
C ASP A 115 -2.07 6.48 9.76
N ASN A 116 -2.83 5.41 9.76
CA ASN A 116 -2.35 4.07 10.08
C ASN A 116 -2.58 3.14 8.89
N ILE A 117 -1.71 2.16 8.71
CA ILE A 117 -1.93 0.97 7.88
C ILE A 117 -3.35 0.38 8.09
N SER A 118 -3.95 0.70 9.22
CA SER A 118 -5.32 0.39 9.59
C SER A 118 -6.37 0.88 8.60
N GLY A 119 -6.20 2.03 7.94
CA GLY A 119 -7.17 2.51 6.93
C GLY A 119 -7.30 1.56 5.73
N LEU A 120 -6.21 0.97 5.30
CA LEU A 120 -6.15 -0.07 4.27
C LEU A 120 -6.90 -1.33 4.66
N LEU A 121 -6.72 -1.75 5.89
CA LEU A 121 -7.41 -2.94 6.42
C LEU A 121 -8.91 -2.70 6.59
N GLN A 122 -9.34 -1.45 6.80
CA GLN A 122 -10.77 -1.09 6.88
C GLN A 122 -11.52 -1.26 5.58
N SER A 123 -10.88 -1.08 4.44
CA SER A 123 -11.47 -1.31 3.13
C SER A 123 -11.66 -2.79 2.81
N SER A 124 -10.97 -3.68 3.54
CA SER A 124 -11.14 -5.12 3.41
C SER A 124 -12.55 -5.56 3.83
N GLN A 125 -13.16 -6.44 3.06
CA GLN A 125 -14.42 -7.09 3.45
C GLN A 125 -14.24 -8.15 4.55
N ASP A 126 -13.00 -8.54 4.85
CA ASP A 126 -12.69 -9.48 5.92
C ASP A 126 -12.85 -8.83 7.29
N VAL A 127 -13.71 -9.41 8.13
CA VAL A 127 -14.06 -8.89 9.46
C VAL A 127 -12.84 -8.82 10.38
N PHE A 128 -11.93 -9.78 10.30
CA PHE A 128 -10.73 -9.82 11.14
C PHE A 128 -9.75 -8.72 10.76
N LEU A 129 -9.52 -8.50 9.47
CA LEU A 129 -8.67 -7.43 8.97
C LEU A 129 -9.26 -6.06 9.33
N ARG A 130 -10.56 -5.87 9.17
CA ARG A 130 -11.26 -4.64 9.58
C ARG A 130 -11.13 -4.36 11.06
N THR A 131 -11.26 -5.39 11.90
CA THR A 131 -11.15 -5.24 13.36
C THR A 131 -9.71 -4.87 13.74
N ALA A 132 -8.72 -5.52 13.15
CA ALA A 132 -7.30 -5.20 13.36
C ALA A 132 -6.93 -3.78 12.92
N ALA A 133 -7.67 -3.20 11.98
CA ALA A 133 -7.47 -1.85 11.49
C ALA A 133 -7.67 -0.76 12.56
N PHE A 134 -8.43 -1.02 13.61
CA PHE A 134 -8.64 -0.09 14.72
C PHE A 134 -7.53 -0.13 15.79
N GLU A 135 -6.59 -1.06 15.67
CA GLU A 135 -5.50 -1.18 16.64
C GLU A 135 -4.39 -0.14 16.35
N PHE A 136 -4.14 0.74 17.33
CA PHE A 136 -3.06 1.73 17.22
C PHE A 136 -1.66 1.13 17.27
N SER A 137 -1.52 -0.08 17.78
CA SER A 137 -0.27 -0.81 17.95
C SER A 137 -0.33 -2.17 17.25
N GLN A 138 0.63 -3.04 17.54
CA GLN A 138 0.66 -4.37 16.96
C GLN A 138 -0.57 -5.19 17.34
N SER A 139 -1.27 -5.70 16.35
CA SER A 139 -2.32 -6.70 16.52
C SER A 139 -1.75 -8.09 16.29
N PHE A 140 -2.08 -9.02 17.17
CA PHE A 140 -1.75 -10.43 17.03
C PHE A 140 -3.06 -11.19 16.80
N PHE A 141 -3.29 -11.58 15.58
CA PHE A 141 -4.46 -12.36 15.21
C PHE A 141 -4.12 -13.30 14.05
N SER A 142 -4.85 -14.40 13.98
CA SER A 142 -4.76 -15.34 12.87
C SER A 142 -5.95 -15.12 11.95
N VAL A 143 -5.71 -14.65 10.73
CA VAL A 143 -6.77 -14.46 9.72
C VAL A 143 -7.36 -15.82 9.37
N ARG A 144 -8.66 -16.00 9.60
CA ARG A 144 -9.36 -17.28 9.39
C ARG A 144 -8.72 -18.46 10.10
N GLY A 145 -8.09 -18.20 11.26
CA GLY A 145 -7.37 -19.22 12.01
C GLY A 145 -6.02 -19.65 11.43
N LEU A 146 -5.56 -19.03 10.34
CA LEU A 146 -4.29 -19.33 9.70
C LEU A 146 -3.18 -18.40 10.17
N ASP A 147 -1.99 -18.95 10.32
CA ASP A 147 -0.79 -18.20 10.65
C ASP A 147 -0.25 -17.38 9.46
N SER A 148 0.46 -16.31 9.75
CA SER A 148 0.99 -15.36 8.75
C SER A 148 1.97 -15.96 7.73
N GLU A 149 2.48 -17.15 7.97
CA GLU A 149 3.29 -17.92 7.00
C GLU A 149 2.51 -18.38 5.78
N ASN A 150 1.17 -18.42 5.88
CA ASN A 150 0.26 -18.79 4.79
C ASN A 150 -0.06 -17.62 3.85
N GLY A 151 0.44 -16.42 4.12
CA GLY A 151 0.32 -15.23 3.29
C GLY A 151 1.68 -14.75 2.79
N LYS A 152 1.69 -14.11 1.64
CA LYS A 152 2.90 -13.53 1.05
C LYS A 152 2.92 -12.02 1.23
N VAL A 153 4.06 -11.50 1.68
CA VAL A 153 4.32 -10.06 1.77
C VAL A 153 5.53 -9.74 0.92
N LEU A 154 5.35 -8.82 -0.01
CA LEU A 154 6.41 -8.34 -0.89
C LEU A 154 6.60 -6.83 -0.71
N ILE A 155 7.81 -6.35 -0.95
CA ILE A 155 8.11 -4.94 -1.13
C ILE A 155 8.76 -4.79 -2.51
N ASN A 156 8.16 -4.03 -3.41
CA ASN A 156 8.59 -3.89 -4.80
C ASN A 156 8.80 -5.26 -5.49
N GLY A 157 7.97 -6.26 -5.20
CA GLY A 157 8.10 -7.60 -5.76
C GLY A 157 9.15 -8.49 -5.10
N VAL A 158 9.90 -8.01 -4.09
CA VAL A 158 10.85 -8.83 -3.31
C VAL A 158 10.13 -9.45 -2.11
N GLU A 159 10.20 -10.76 -1.96
CA GLU A 159 9.54 -11.47 -0.86
C GLU A 159 10.19 -11.15 0.50
N MET A 160 9.37 -10.76 1.47
CA MET A 160 9.78 -10.38 2.83
C MET A 160 9.53 -11.49 3.86
N ASN A 161 8.91 -12.59 3.47
CA ASN A 161 8.72 -13.73 4.35
C ASN A 161 10.09 -14.39 4.66
N LYS A 162 10.37 -14.62 5.91
CA LYS A 162 11.64 -15.21 6.35
C LYS A 162 11.74 -16.67 5.94
N MET A 163 12.85 -17.09 5.38
CA MET A 163 13.07 -18.46 4.91
C MET A 163 13.00 -19.50 6.03
N PHE A 164 13.36 -19.14 7.27
CA PHE A 164 13.41 -20.09 8.38
C PHE A 164 12.05 -20.40 9.01
N ASN A 165 11.03 -19.54 8.84
CA ASN A 165 9.71 -19.75 9.42
C ASN A 165 8.53 -19.31 8.52
N GLY A 166 8.80 -18.86 7.29
CA GLY A 166 7.78 -18.44 6.34
C GLY A 166 7.02 -17.16 6.71
N ARG A 167 7.36 -16.47 7.81
CA ARG A 167 6.60 -15.32 8.33
C ARG A 167 7.27 -13.99 8.00
N PRO A 168 6.50 -12.95 7.63
CA PRO A 168 7.04 -11.61 7.47
C PRO A 168 7.44 -11.03 8.84
N GLN A 169 8.59 -10.37 8.89
CA GLN A 169 9.03 -9.65 10.09
C GLN A 169 8.59 -8.19 9.99
N TRP A 170 7.35 -7.91 10.31
CA TRP A 170 6.72 -6.58 10.19
C TRP A 170 7.48 -5.43 10.87
N SER A 171 8.23 -5.74 11.93
CA SER A 171 9.03 -4.72 12.62
C SER A 171 10.18 -4.16 11.79
N ASN A 172 10.58 -4.83 10.69
CA ASN A 172 11.66 -4.39 9.82
C ASN A 172 11.30 -3.12 9.02
N TRP A 173 10.02 -2.83 8.87
CA TRP A 173 9.52 -1.58 8.27
C TRP A 173 8.48 -0.88 9.15
N GLY A 174 8.44 -1.26 10.43
CA GLY A 174 7.52 -0.65 11.39
C GLY A 174 7.80 0.83 11.60
N GLY A 175 6.74 1.64 11.69
CA GLY A 175 6.83 3.08 11.91
C GLY A 175 7.04 3.91 10.66
N LEU A 176 6.99 3.30 9.48
CA LEU A 176 7.12 3.94 8.17
C LEU A 176 5.76 4.04 7.46
N ASN A 177 4.71 4.29 8.21
CA ASN A 177 3.33 4.23 7.72
C ASN A 177 3.10 5.10 6.47
N ASP A 178 3.66 6.32 6.44
CA ASP A 178 3.46 7.26 5.34
C ASP A 178 4.02 6.76 4.01
N VAL A 179 5.07 5.95 4.04
CA VAL A 179 5.75 5.45 2.84
C VAL A 179 5.44 3.97 2.54
N MET A 180 4.69 3.29 3.41
CA MET A 180 4.24 1.92 3.20
C MET A 180 2.75 1.83 2.83
N ARG A 181 2.15 2.94 2.38
CA ARG A 181 0.72 3.03 2.08
C ARG A 181 0.34 2.38 0.77
N ASN A 182 1.15 2.56 -0.27
CA ASN A 182 0.86 2.06 -1.61
C ASN A 182 0.93 0.53 -1.60
N GLN A 183 -0.21 -0.12 -1.40
CA GLN A 183 -0.30 -1.56 -1.25
C GLN A 183 -1.27 -2.14 -2.27
N GLU A 184 -0.86 -3.23 -2.87
CA GLU A 184 -1.67 -4.08 -3.72
C GLU A 184 -2.01 -5.35 -2.93
N LEU A 185 -3.29 -5.59 -2.70
CA LEU A 185 -3.78 -6.70 -1.90
C LEU A 185 -4.55 -7.67 -2.79
N SER A 186 -4.10 -8.90 -2.87
CA SER A 186 -4.89 -10.00 -3.46
C SER A 186 -5.31 -10.99 -2.39
N ASN A 187 -6.55 -11.44 -2.42
CA ASN A 187 -7.12 -12.30 -1.39
C ASN A 187 -7.08 -13.78 -1.78
N GLY A 188 -6.72 -14.62 -0.81
CA GLY A 188 -6.74 -16.07 -0.97
C GLY A 188 -5.85 -16.56 -2.11
N LEU A 189 -6.35 -17.50 -2.90
CA LEU A 189 -5.62 -18.12 -4.01
C LEU A 189 -5.64 -17.27 -5.30
N THR A 190 -6.13 -16.05 -5.25
CA THR A 190 -6.13 -15.16 -6.41
C THR A 190 -4.68 -14.83 -6.79
N PRO A 191 -4.30 -14.99 -8.06
CA PRO A 191 -2.95 -14.66 -8.51
C PRO A 191 -2.73 -13.13 -8.40
N SER A 192 -1.53 -12.75 -8.02
CA SER A 192 -1.08 -11.37 -8.10
C SER A 192 -0.11 -11.20 -9.28
N ALA A 193 0.23 -9.96 -9.64
CA ALA A 193 1.23 -9.69 -10.66
C ALA A 193 2.64 -10.25 -10.31
N TYR A 194 2.86 -10.65 -9.06
CA TYR A 194 4.17 -11.03 -8.54
C TYR A 194 4.28 -12.51 -8.14
N ASN A 195 3.17 -13.20 -7.90
CA ASN A 195 3.17 -14.60 -7.50
C ASN A 195 1.83 -15.29 -7.78
N PHE A 196 1.76 -16.60 -7.55
CA PHE A 196 0.56 -17.41 -7.77
C PHE A 196 -0.45 -17.35 -6.60
N GLY A 197 -0.27 -16.42 -5.65
CA GLY A 197 -1.12 -16.30 -4.47
C GLY A 197 -0.69 -17.19 -3.31
N GLY A 198 -1.53 -17.28 -2.30
CA GLY A 198 -1.37 -18.08 -1.07
C GLY A 198 -2.70 -18.16 -0.34
N LEU A 199 -2.84 -19.02 0.68
CA LEU A 199 -4.09 -19.20 1.40
C LEU A 199 -4.64 -17.90 2.01
N LEU A 200 -3.77 -17.02 2.48
CA LEU A 200 -4.10 -15.68 2.99
C LEU A 200 -3.94 -14.57 1.96
N GLY A 201 -3.57 -14.91 0.72
CA GLY A 201 -3.33 -13.94 -0.34
C GLY A 201 -1.93 -13.34 -0.31
N THR A 202 -1.81 -12.24 -1.05
CA THR A 202 -0.53 -11.53 -1.27
C THR A 202 -0.73 -10.05 -0.98
N THR A 203 0.24 -9.47 -0.29
CA THR A 203 0.36 -8.02 -0.13
C THR A 203 1.66 -7.58 -0.79
N ASN A 204 1.60 -6.74 -1.82
CA ASN A 204 2.78 -6.08 -2.38
C ASN A 204 2.77 -4.61 -1.98
N ILE A 205 3.84 -4.15 -1.34
CA ILE A 205 4.03 -2.76 -0.93
C ILE A 205 4.88 -2.07 -1.99
N ASN A 206 4.32 -1.11 -2.70
CA ASN A 206 5.02 -0.37 -3.74
C ASN A 206 5.72 0.85 -3.12
N THR A 207 7.05 0.84 -3.11
CA THR A 207 7.89 1.90 -2.56
C THR A 207 8.69 2.66 -3.63
N ARG A 208 8.26 2.62 -4.89
CA ARG A 208 8.84 3.43 -5.96
C ARG A 208 8.69 4.92 -5.64
N ALA A 209 9.77 5.67 -5.79
CA ALA A 209 9.77 7.08 -5.43
C ALA A 209 8.82 7.93 -6.28
N SER A 210 8.59 7.56 -7.54
CA SER A 210 7.68 8.25 -8.45
C SER A 210 6.19 8.06 -8.12
N MET A 211 5.85 7.05 -7.32
CA MET A 211 4.46 6.75 -6.93
C MET A 211 3.95 7.65 -5.81
N TYR A 212 4.84 8.37 -5.11
CA TYR A 212 4.43 9.27 -4.05
C TYR A 212 4.11 10.66 -4.60
N ARG A 213 3.01 11.22 -4.11
CA ARG A 213 2.65 12.60 -4.39
C ARG A 213 3.69 13.55 -3.79
N LYS A 214 4.01 14.63 -4.52
CA LYS A 214 4.89 15.69 -4.01
C LYS A 214 4.32 16.33 -2.74
N GLY A 215 5.12 16.35 -1.70
CA GLY A 215 4.73 17.00 -0.44
C GLY A 215 5.54 16.50 0.74
N GLY A 216 5.32 17.13 1.88
CA GLY A 216 5.91 16.76 3.15
C GLY A 216 4.85 16.67 4.23
N ARG A 217 5.08 15.78 5.20
CA ARG A 217 4.20 15.55 6.34
C ARG A 217 5.01 15.41 7.60
N VAL A 218 4.52 15.99 8.68
CA VAL A 218 5.04 15.77 10.04
C VAL A 218 3.88 15.36 10.92
N THR A 219 4.03 14.24 11.61
CA THR A 219 2.98 13.67 12.46
C THR A 219 3.54 13.41 13.86
N TYR A 220 2.79 13.81 14.87
CA TYR A 220 3.00 13.38 16.25
C TYR A 220 1.73 12.74 16.80
N SER A 221 1.88 11.61 17.48
CA SER A 221 0.75 10.94 18.13
C SER A 221 1.16 10.34 19.46
N SER A 222 0.20 10.30 20.39
CA SER A 222 0.35 9.68 21.71
C SER A 222 -0.68 8.58 21.91
N SER A 223 -0.31 7.55 22.64
CA SER A 223 -1.12 6.37 22.89
C SER A 223 -0.77 5.73 24.22
N ASN A 224 -1.67 4.95 24.77
CA ASN A 224 -1.45 4.16 25.98
C ASN A 224 -1.28 2.65 25.69
N ARG A 225 -0.90 2.28 24.46
CA ARG A 225 -0.73 0.88 24.02
C ARG A 225 0.74 0.43 24.16
N SER A 226 1.33 -0.06 23.06
CA SER A 226 2.71 -0.59 23.05
C SER A 226 3.78 0.49 23.26
N TYR A 227 3.49 1.73 22.89
CA TYR A 227 4.37 2.89 23.07
C TYR A 227 3.54 4.14 23.38
N THR A 228 4.16 5.08 24.07
CA THR A 228 3.47 6.30 24.50
C THR A 228 3.51 7.38 23.43
N ASN A 229 4.61 7.47 22.69
CA ASN A 229 4.82 8.58 21.77
C ASN A 229 5.31 8.06 20.40
N ARG A 230 4.87 8.75 19.34
CA ARG A 230 5.32 8.57 17.97
C ARG A 230 5.51 9.92 17.30
N ALA A 231 6.66 10.13 16.70
CA ALA A 231 6.94 11.26 15.83
C ALA A 231 7.40 10.73 14.47
N MET A 232 6.89 11.29 13.39
CA MET A 232 7.28 10.93 12.02
C MET A 232 7.40 12.20 11.19
N ALA A 233 8.32 12.17 10.22
CA ALA A 233 8.41 13.18 9.17
C ALA A 233 8.70 12.46 7.85
N SER A 234 8.00 12.83 6.80
CA SER A 234 8.17 12.31 5.46
C SER A 234 8.19 13.43 4.43
N TYR A 235 8.91 13.23 3.35
CA TYR A 235 8.94 14.13 2.22
C TYR A 235 9.12 13.35 0.93
N SER A 236 8.34 13.71 -0.10
CA SER A 236 8.43 13.15 -1.44
C SER A 236 8.48 14.27 -2.48
N SER A 237 9.36 14.13 -3.46
CA SER A 237 9.52 15.13 -4.51
C SER A 237 8.47 15.01 -5.61
N GLY A 238 7.81 13.85 -5.72
CA GLY A 238 7.16 13.45 -6.96
C GLY A 238 8.20 13.30 -8.09
N LEU A 239 7.74 13.09 -9.31
CA LEU A 239 8.63 13.08 -10.47
C LEU A 239 9.02 14.53 -10.81
N VAL A 240 10.32 14.82 -10.80
CA VAL A 240 10.88 16.14 -11.10
C VAL A 240 11.60 16.13 -12.45
N ASP A 241 11.96 17.34 -12.93
CA ASP A 241 12.67 17.52 -14.20
C ASP A 241 13.92 16.63 -14.28
N GLY A 242 14.17 16.13 -15.49
CA GLY A 242 15.23 15.15 -15.70
C GLY A 242 14.90 13.72 -15.28
N GLY A 243 13.64 13.43 -14.92
CA GLY A 243 13.17 12.07 -14.64
C GLY A 243 13.63 11.49 -13.29
N TRP A 244 13.92 12.34 -12.31
CA TRP A 244 14.22 11.92 -10.95
C TRP A 244 13.00 11.99 -10.05
N ALA A 245 12.91 11.05 -9.10
CA ALA A 245 12.01 11.11 -7.96
C ALA A 245 12.74 10.65 -6.71
N TYR A 246 12.40 11.23 -5.55
CA TYR A 246 12.94 10.76 -4.27
C TYR A 246 11.88 10.90 -3.17
N SER A 247 11.90 9.96 -2.25
CA SER A 247 11.05 9.94 -1.07
C SER A 247 11.86 9.55 0.15
N LEU A 248 11.70 10.31 1.23
CA LEU A 248 12.43 10.13 2.48
C LEU A 248 11.43 10.08 3.62
N SER A 249 11.67 9.23 4.62
CA SER A 249 10.89 9.22 5.85
C SER A 249 11.78 8.87 7.04
N VAL A 250 11.52 9.56 8.16
CA VAL A 250 12.14 9.27 9.44
C VAL A 250 11.05 9.18 10.51
N GLY A 251 11.23 8.26 11.45
CA GLY A 251 10.27 8.07 12.51
C GLY A 251 10.94 7.67 13.82
N ARG A 252 10.31 8.05 14.93
CA ARG A 252 10.68 7.67 16.28
C ARG A 252 9.42 7.21 17.02
N ARG A 253 9.48 6.04 17.65
CA ARG A 253 8.44 5.53 18.56
C ARG A 253 9.09 5.15 19.87
N TRP A 254 8.55 5.67 20.98
CA TRP A 254 9.16 5.43 22.28
C TRP A 254 8.13 5.45 23.41
N GLY A 255 8.44 4.77 24.46
CA GLY A 255 7.71 4.72 25.71
C GLY A 255 8.53 3.97 26.73
N GLU A 256 8.64 4.51 27.94
CA GLU A 256 9.30 3.84 29.06
C GLU A 256 8.48 2.65 29.53
N GLU A 257 7.16 2.79 29.48
CA GLU A 257 6.22 1.74 29.81
C GLU A 257 4.99 1.83 28.87
N GLY A 258 4.56 0.68 28.39
CA GLY A 258 3.32 0.55 27.63
C GLY A 258 2.11 0.31 28.54
N TYR A 259 1.05 -0.29 27.98
CA TYR A 259 -0.14 -0.63 28.76
C TYR A 259 0.14 -1.65 29.88
N GLN A 260 1.01 -2.63 29.64
CA GLN A 260 1.41 -3.62 30.63
C GLN A 260 2.72 -3.25 31.29
N ASP A 261 2.88 -3.66 32.53
CA ASP A 261 4.02 -3.28 33.37
C ASP A 261 5.36 -3.66 32.75
N ALA A 262 6.30 -2.72 32.84
CA ALA A 262 7.68 -2.85 32.32
C ALA A 262 7.81 -3.20 30.83
N THR A 263 6.79 -2.95 30.04
CA THR A 263 6.89 -3.04 28.58
C THR A 263 7.37 -1.70 28.03
N PHE A 264 8.65 -1.58 27.80
CA PHE A 264 9.23 -0.41 27.13
C PHE A 264 9.25 -0.59 25.63
N TYR A 265 9.28 0.51 24.88
CA TYR A 265 9.40 0.55 23.44
C TYR A 265 10.41 1.60 23.00
N ASP A 266 11.36 1.22 22.19
CA ASP A 266 12.41 2.09 21.66
C ASP A 266 12.68 1.70 20.20
N ALA A 267 12.24 2.55 19.27
CA ALA A 267 12.36 2.27 17.86
C ALA A 267 12.62 3.55 17.05
N ASN A 268 13.56 3.47 16.12
CA ASN A 268 13.74 4.44 15.07
C ASN A 268 13.33 3.81 13.74
N SER A 269 13.02 4.64 12.76
CA SER A 269 12.66 4.17 11.42
C SER A 269 13.22 5.15 10.40
N PHE A 270 13.88 4.61 9.37
CA PHE A 270 14.50 5.38 8.29
C PHE A 270 14.10 4.73 6.97
N PHE A 271 13.70 5.54 6.03
CA PHE A 271 13.35 5.15 4.68
C PHE A 271 13.93 6.14 3.68
N ALA A 272 14.48 5.62 2.60
CA ALA A 272 14.87 6.39 1.45
C ALA A 272 14.55 5.62 0.18
N SER A 273 13.89 6.25 -0.77
CA SER A 273 13.67 5.71 -2.11
C SER A 273 14.07 6.76 -3.14
N VAL A 274 14.84 6.35 -4.14
CA VAL A 274 15.29 7.23 -5.23
C VAL A 274 15.05 6.49 -6.54
N GLU A 275 14.33 7.12 -7.44
CA GLU A 275 14.03 6.59 -8.76
C GLU A 275 14.57 7.49 -9.85
N LYS A 276 15.12 6.88 -10.88
CA LYS A 276 15.51 7.52 -12.13
C LYS A 276 14.72 6.90 -13.28
N LYS A 277 13.83 7.68 -13.88
CA LYS A 277 13.24 7.39 -15.19
C LYS A 277 14.30 7.69 -16.24
N ILE A 278 14.87 6.65 -16.86
CA ILE A 278 15.93 6.79 -17.87
C ILE A 278 15.32 7.26 -19.19
N ASN A 279 14.19 6.65 -19.56
CA ASN A 279 13.37 6.97 -20.72
C ASN A 279 11.94 6.46 -20.49
N ASP A 280 11.08 6.49 -21.50
CA ASP A 280 9.67 6.06 -21.35
C ASP A 280 9.51 4.55 -21.11
N LYS A 281 10.55 3.76 -21.37
CA LYS A 281 10.53 2.30 -21.21
C LYS A 281 11.30 1.79 -20.01
N HIS A 282 12.23 2.57 -19.48
CA HIS A 282 13.13 2.09 -18.42
C HIS A 282 13.17 3.03 -17.23
N SER A 283 12.98 2.49 -16.05
CA SER A 283 13.28 3.16 -14.79
C SER A 283 14.05 2.26 -13.82
N ILE A 284 14.86 2.87 -12.99
CA ILE A 284 15.62 2.19 -11.92
C ILE A 284 15.25 2.87 -10.61
N ASN A 285 14.89 2.07 -9.61
CA ASN A 285 14.57 2.54 -8.26
C ASN A 285 15.47 1.86 -7.25
N PHE A 286 16.07 2.64 -6.37
CA PHE A 286 16.77 2.15 -5.18
C PHE A 286 15.93 2.46 -3.95
N THR A 287 15.75 1.47 -3.07
CA THR A 287 15.05 1.63 -1.79
C THR A 287 15.91 1.11 -0.65
N GLY A 288 16.07 1.92 0.38
CA GLY A 288 16.68 1.56 1.65
C GLY A 288 15.69 1.69 2.80
N ILE A 289 15.58 0.65 3.63
CA ILE A 289 14.71 0.60 4.81
C ILE A 289 15.56 0.19 6.00
N PHE A 290 15.49 0.94 7.10
CA PHE A 290 16.14 0.59 8.35
C PHE A 290 15.26 0.99 9.54
N ALA A 291 14.72 0.01 10.25
CA ALA A 291 13.82 0.21 11.37
C ALA A 291 14.29 -0.51 12.64
N PRO A 292 15.45 -0.12 13.21
CA PRO A 292 15.96 -0.73 14.43
C PRO A 292 14.97 -0.51 15.58
N ASN A 293 14.67 -1.59 16.29
CA ASN A 293 13.75 -1.52 17.41
C ASN A 293 14.15 -2.45 18.55
N ARG A 294 13.83 -2.01 19.76
CA ARG A 294 14.01 -2.77 21.00
C ARG A 294 12.76 -2.59 21.86
N ARG A 295 12.21 -3.69 22.37
CA ARG A 295 11.00 -3.64 23.17
C ARG A 295 10.97 -4.73 24.23
N GLY A 296 10.42 -4.38 25.41
CA GLY A 296 10.05 -5.35 26.44
C GLY A 296 8.75 -6.06 26.05
N LYS A 297 8.72 -7.37 26.23
CA LYS A 297 7.52 -8.17 25.97
C LYS A 297 6.62 -8.23 27.19
N SER A 298 5.33 -8.41 26.96
CA SER A 298 4.36 -8.83 27.96
C SER A 298 4.23 -10.35 28.00
N SER A 299 3.89 -10.87 29.18
CA SER A 299 3.56 -12.27 29.35
C SER A 299 2.18 -12.61 28.78
N PRO A 300 1.99 -13.82 28.23
CA PRO A 300 0.66 -14.35 28.01
C PRO A 300 0.06 -14.76 29.36
N ASN A 301 -1.03 -14.15 29.76
CA ASN A 301 -1.69 -14.40 31.01
C ASN A 301 -3.04 -15.10 30.80
N THR A 302 -3.44 -15.94 31.75
CA THR A 302 -4.80 -16.50 31.80
C THR A 302 -5.77 -15.50 32.42
N GLN A 303 -7.07 -15.70 32.23
CA GLN A 303 -8.09 -14.87 32.88
C GLN A 303 -7.96 -14.91 34.41
N GLU A 304 -7.65 -16.06 34.98
CA GLU A 304 -7.43 -16.21 36.42
C GLU A 304 -6.28 -15.30 36.93
N VAL A 305 -5.18 -15.19 36.18
CA VAL A 305 -4.06 -14.31 36.53
C VAL A 305 -4.50 -12.83 36.46
N TYR A 306 -5.29 -12.45 35.46
CA TYR A 306 -5.84 -11.09 35.38
C TYR A 306 -6.80 -10.77 36.52
N ASP A 307 -7.63 -11.72 36.92
CA ASP A 307 -8.58 -11.56 38.03
C ASP A 307 -7.86 -11.41 39.38
N LEU A 308 -6.69 -12.08 39.56
CA LEU A 308 -5.89 -12.02 40.76
C LEU A 308 -4.96 -10.79 40.84
N LYS A 309 -4.47 -10.28 39.72
CA LYS A 309 -3.41 -9.25 39.66
C LYS A 309 -3.80 -7.97 38.99
N ASP A 310 -4.56 -7.99 37.99
CA ASP A 310 -5.12 -7.04 37.06
C ASP A 310 -4.60 -7.23 35.60
N ILE A 311 -5.21 -6.51 34.66
CA ILE A 311 -4.92 -6.64 33.21
C ILE A 311 -3.57 -6.02 32.79
N ARG A 312 -2.91 -5.28 33.68
CA ARG A 312 -1.58 -4.71 33.45
C ARG A 312 -0.45 -5.66 33.85
N TYR A 313 -0.76 -6.73 34.55
CA TYR A 313 0.22 -7.64 35.07
C TYR A 313 1.12 -8.22 33.96
N ASN A 314 2.42 -8.22 34.25
CA ASN A 314 3.45 -8.80 33.40
C ASN A 314 4.47 -9.51 34.30
N GLU A 315 4.66 -10.82 34.12
CA GLU A 315 5.62 -11.61 34.91
C GLU A 315 7.08 -11.45 34.48
N TYR A 316 7.33 -10.78 33.32
CA TYR A 316 8.66 -10.72 32.72
C TYR A 316 9.57 -9.63 33.28
N TRP A 317 9.19 -8.95 34.34
CA TRP A 317 9.98 -7.88 34.88
C TRP A 317 10.33 -8.08 36.37
N GLY A 318 11.34 -7.35 36.81
CA GLY A 318 11.78 -7.25 38.18
C GLY A 318 12.76 -6.13 38.37
N TYR A 319 13.27 -5.98 39.59
CA TYR A 319 14.32 -5.00 39.88
C TYR A 319 15.70 -5.69 39.80
N HIS A 320 16.62 -4.99 39.12
CA HIS A 320 18.03 -5.35 39.09
C HIS A 320 18.83 -4.06 39.26
N ASP A 321 19.67 -4.00 40.29
CA ASP A 321 20.40 -2.78 40.68
C ASP A 321 19.50 -1.53 40.86
N ASN A 322 18.35 -1.72 41.48
CA ASN A 322 17.28 -0.72 41.67
C ASN A 322 16.62 -0.19 40.39
N GLU A 323 16.97 -0.73 39.24
CA GLU A 323 16.31 -0.41 37.97
C GLU A 323 15.23 -1.44 37.62
N LYS A 324 14.09 -0.96 37.15
CA LYS A 324 13.03 -1.82 36.61
C LYS A 324 13.47 -2.37 35.27
N ARG A 325 13.55 -3.67 35.15
CA ARG A 325 14.02 -4.38 33.94
C ARG A 325 13.03 -5.44 33.48
N ASN A 326 12.87 -5.53 32.16
CA ASN A 326 12.14 -6.61 31.52
C ASN A 326 13.13 -7.68 31.04
N SER A 327 12.90 -8.94 31.42
CA SER A 327 13.78 -10.07 31.07
C SER A 327 13.58 -10.58 29.64
N ARG A 328 12.42 -10.27 29.02
CA ARG A 328 12.04 -10.69 27.68
C ARG A 328 12.09 -9.50 26.72
N VAL A 329 13.27 -9.21 26.22
CA VAL A 329 13.49 -8.11 25.28
C VAL A 329 13.61 -8.67 23.87
N LYS A 330 12.79 -8.15 22.95
CA LYS A 330 12.98 -8.37 21.51
C LYS A 330 13.79 -7.21 20.94
N ARG A 331 14.86 -7.53 20.22
CA ARG A 331 15.67 -6.58 19.48
C ARG A 331 15.67 -6.97 18.01
N THR A 332 15.45 -6.02 17.13
CA THR A 332 15.48 -6.22 15.67
C THR A 332 16.34 -5.13 15.05
N VAL A 333 17.37 -5.51 14.32
CA VAL A 333 18.28 -4.64 13.59
C VAL A 333 18.58 -5.30 12.25
N GLU A 334 17.68 -5.13 11.28
CA GLU A 334 17.75 -5.80 9.98
C GLU A 334 17.48 -4.78 8.86
N PRO A 335 18.49 -4.03 8.39
CA PRO A 335 18.32 -3.17 7.22
C PRO A 335 18.00 -3.96 5.96
N ILE A 336 17.22 -3.34 5.08
CA ILE A 336 16.80 -3.87 3.78
C ILE A 336 17.25 -2.88 2.71
N LEU A 337 17.98 -3.37 1.72
CA LEU A 337 18.38 -2.61 0.54
C LEU A 337 17.80 -3.30 -0.69
N MET A 338 17.20 -2.53 -1.58
CA MET A 338 16.59 -3.05 -2.80
C MET A 338 16.98 -2.21 -4.00
N LEU A 339 17.23 -2.88 -5.11
CA LEU A 339 17.41 -2.27 -6.42
C LEU A 339 16.42 -2.91 -7.38
N ASN A 340 15.61 -2.08 -8.01
CA ASN A 340 14.54 -2.51 -8.90
C ASN A 340 14.74 -1.86 -10.26
N HIS A 341 14.64 -2.65 -11.32
CA HIS A 341 14.59 -2.17 -12.69
C HIS A 341 13.25 -2.53 -13.30
N TYR A 342 12.56 -1.53 -13.82
CA TYR A 342 11.28 -1.66 -14.51
C TYR A 342 11.51 -1.40 -15.99
N TRP A 343 11.08 -2.34 -16.82
CA TRP A 343 11.23 -2.28 -18.26
C TRP A 343 9.90 -2.56 -18.95
N ASP A 344 9.33 -1.54 -19.56
CA ASP A 344 8.15 -1.63 -20.41
C ASP A 344 8.62 -2.01 -21.83
N ILE A 345 8.66 -3.31 -22.14
CA ILE A 345 9.15 -3.84 -23.41
C ILE A 345 8.25 -3.38 -24.56
N ASN A 346 6.95 -3.54 -24.39
CA ASN A 346 5.90 -3.09 -25.29
C ASN A 346 4.58 -2.96 -24.50
N GLU A 347 3.50 -2.56 -25.18
CA GLU A 347 2.18 -2.34 -24.57
C GLU A 347 1.56 -3.57 -23.88
N LYS A 348 2.04 -4.76 -24.19
CA LYS A 348 1.52 -6.04 -23.64
C LYS A 348 2.51 -6.75 -22.71
N SER A 349 3.74 -6.25 -22.59
CA SER A 349 4.79 -6.95 -21.86
C SER A 349 5.66 -5.99 -21.07
N SER A 350 5.78 -6.24 -19.77
CA SER A 350 6.73 -5.56 -18.90
C SER A 350 7.61 -6.57 -18.17
N LEU A 351 8.80 -6.16 -17.79
CA LEU A 351 9.75 -6.95 -17.02
C LEU A 351 10.22 -6.15 -15.81
N ASN A 352 9.99 -6.71 -14.62
CA ASN A 352 10.51 -6.17 -13.37
C ASN A 352 11.64 -7.05 -12.87
N THR A 353 12.83 -6.48 -12.73
CA THR A 353 14.00 -7.18 -12.19
C THR A 353 14.33 -6.59 -10.84
N ASN A 354 14.25 -7.41 -9.80
CA ASN A 354 14.36 -6.97 -8.42
C ASN A 354 15.49 -7.70 -7.71
N ILE A 355 16.35 -6.93 -7.02
CA ILE A 355 17.41 -7.46 -6.17
C ILE A 355 17.17 -6.90 -4.77
N GLY A 356 17.07 -7.78 -3.78
CA GLY A 356 16.94 -7.44 -2.38
C GLY A 356 18.09 -8.00 -1.56
N TYR A 357 18.61 -7.22 -0.64
CA TYR A 357 19.62 -7.65 0.32
C TYR A 357 19.21 -7.23 1.73
N GLN A 358 19.00 -8.22 2.59
CA GLN A 358 18.66 -8.03 4.00
C GLN A 358 19.74 -8.71 4.85
N PHE A 359 20.19 -8.01 5.89
CA PHE A 359 21.22 -8.50 6.81
C PHE A 359 20.94 -7.98 8.21
N GLY A 360 21.71 -8.45 9.20
CA GLY A 360 21.59 -7.95 10.56
C GLY A 360 21.21 -9.05 11.58
N GLU A 361 20.50 -8.65 12.64
CA GLU A 361 20.21 -9.55 13.74
C GLU A 361 18.78 -9.41 14.27
N LEU A 362 18.24 -10.54 14.72
CA LEU A 362 16.98 -10.65 15.45
C LEU A 362 17.24 -11.34 16.78
N GLY A 363 17.19 -10.60 17.88
CA GLY A 363 17.48 -11.08 19.23
C GLY A 363 16.22 -11.18 20.09
N ASN A 364 16.19 -12.21 20.94
CA ASN A 364 15.24 -12.33 22.05
C ASN A 364 16.00 -12.71 23.32
N SER A 365 15.88 -11.89 24.37
CA SER A 365 16.44 -12.24 25.68
C SER A 365 15.47 -13.07 26.51
N ARG A 366 16.00 -13.77 27.49
CA ARG A 366 15.25 -14.46 28.54
C ARG A 366 16.16 -14.63 29.77
N LEU A 367 15.52 -14.81 30.92
CA LEU A 367 16.27 -15.18 32.12
C LEU A 367 16.97 -16.53 31.91
N ASP A 368 18.18 -16.62 32.40
CA ASP A 368 18.83 -17.88 32.68
C ASP A 368 18.40 -18.32 34.08
N TYR A 369 17.71 -19.42 34.17
CA TYR A 369 17.25 -19.97 35.46
C TYR A 369 18.33 -20.75 36.22
N ALA A 370 19.54 -20.82 35.65
CA ALA A 370 20.70 -21.52 36.26
C ALA A 370 20.36 -22.96 36.75
N GLY A 371 19.56 -23.66 35.95
CA GLY A 371 19.09 -25.03 36.29
C GLY A 371 17.87 -25.09 37.21
N GLY A 372 17.36 -23.95 37.68
CA GLY A 372 16.12 -23.89 38.44
C GLY A 372 14.86 -24.08 37.58
N ALA A 373 13.72 -24.30 38.25
CA ALA A 373 12.44 -24.41 37.56
C ALA A 373 11.99 -23.07 36.94
N ASN A 374 11.22 -23.16 35.86
CA ASN A 374 10.63 -21.96 35.23
C ASN A 374 9.65 -21.27 36.21
N PRO A 375 9.85 -20.01 36.58
CA PRO A 375 8.99 -19.33 37.56
C PRO A 375 7.64 -18.87 36.99
N SER A 376 7.37 -19.08 35.69
CA SER A 376 6.14 -18.62 35.07
C SER A 376 4.90 -19.35 35.59
N PRO A 377 3.88 -18.64 36.12
CA PRO A 377 2.63 -19.27 36.55
C PRO A 377 1.91 -20.00 35.44
N ALA A 378 1.94 -19.45 34.22
CA ALA A 378 1.30 -20.06 33.04
C ALA A 378 1.94 -21.41 32.66
N TYR A 379 3.23 -21.62 32.96
CA TYR A 379 3.92 -22.89 32.73
C TYR A 379 3.36 -24.00 33.61
N TYR A 380 3.09 -23.71 34.87
CA TYR A 380 2.59 -24.70 35.83
C TYR A 380 1.11 -25.04 35.65
N GLN A 381 0.34 -24.18 35.05
CA GLN A 381 -1.05 -24.48 34.68
C GLN A 381 -1.20 -25.45 33.52
N GLN A 382 -0.15 -25.67 32.75
CA GLN A 382 -0.14 -26.65 31.65
C GLN A 382 0.30 -28.04 32.10
N LEU A 383 0.78 -28.16 33.30
CA LEU A 383 1.17 -29.40 33.94
C LEU A 383 0.05 -29.95 34.84
#